data_e1552d00de0e541dd044e03370cc6e01
#
_entry.id   e1552d00de0e541dd044e03370cc6e01
#
_cell.length_a   1.000
_cell.length_b   1.000
_cell.length_c   1.000
_cell.angle_alpha   90.00
_cell.angle_beta   90.00
_cell.angle_gamma   90.00
#
_symmetry.space_group_name_H-M   'P 1'
#
loop_
_entity.id
_entity.type
_entity.pdbx_description
1 polymer ?
#
loop_
_entity_poly.entity_id
_entity_poly.type
_entity_poly.pdbx_seq_one_letter_code
_entity_poly.pdbx_strand_id
1 'polypeptide(L)'
;MKMGRTTLAAALIAGMAALVACTAPPPPAPSAGTPAQTSPQGAASRPQSQVHGDLRQVMRGILFPNSNVVFFAQGNDPAAVPKDADGTTSVNPLAGVYGGWEAIENSSIALAEAANLLTIPGRMCANGKPVPGQSADWQRFVQGLRDAGMASYKAAQSKDMDKMLDAADTLTNACSECHDVYREKSEQRGGDAARCTK
;
A
#
# COMPACT_ATOMS: atom_id res chain seq x y z
N MET A 1 -2.74 51.94 18.71
CA MET A 1 -3.99 52.29 19.39
C MET A 1 -4.60 51.00 19.96
N LYS A 2 -4.73 50.98 21.33
CA LYS A 2 -5.69 50.33 22.24
C LYS A 2 -6.15 48.88 21.88
N MET A 3 -5.63 47.86 22.51
CA MET A 3 -6.02 47.15 23.76
C MET A 3 -7.52 46.98 23.98
N GLY A 4 -7.97 45.74 24.05
CA GLY A 4 -9.23 45.29 24.56
C GLY A 4 -9.16 43.84 25.07
N ARG A 5 -8.76 43.70 26.35
CA ARG A 5 -8.88 42.48 27.15
C ARG A 5 -10.34 42.40 27.63
N THR A 6 -10.97 41.24 27.48
CA THR A 6 -12.20 40.91 28.22
C THR A 6 -12.03 39.55 28.89
N THR A 7 -11.84 39.60 30.19
CA THR A 7 -11.98 38.54 31.18
C THR A 7 -13.47 38.33 31.45
N LEU A 8 -13.95 37.06 31.49
CA LEU A 8 -15.21 36.74 32.17
C LEU A 8 -15.05 35.45 33.01
N ALA A 9 -15.59 35.60 34.17
CA ALA A 9 -15.39 34.88 35.42
C ALA A 9 -16.09 33.50 35.49
N ALA A 10 -15.60 32.71 36.41
CA ALA A 10 -16.08 31.45 36.90
C ALA A 10 -17.47 31.49 37.55
N ALA A 11 -18.26 30.42 37.38
CA ALA A 11 -19.35 30.08 38.31
C ALA A 11 -19.29 28.59 38.63
N LEU A 12 -18.88 28.33 39.89
CA LEU A 12 -18.98 27.04 40.57
C LEU A 12 -20.43 26.86 41.05
N ILE A 13 -21.06 25.74 40.65
CA ILE A 13 -22.29 25.28 41.31
C ILE A 13 -22.00 23.91 41.92
N ALA A 14 -21.94 23.87 43.23
CA ALA A 14 -21.90 22.69 44.05
C ALA A 14 -23.31 22.12 44.20
N GLY A 15 -23.57 20.94 43.67
CA GLY A 15 -24.78 20.16 43.90
C GLY A 15 -24.53 18.97 44.81
N MET A 16 -24.99 19.06 46.04
CA MET A 16 -25.05 17.98 47.02
C MET A 16 -26.21 17.03 46.62
N ALA A 17 -25.94 15.78 46.31
CA ALA A 17 -26.94 14.74 46.14
C ALA A 17 -26.79 13.70 47.26
N ALA A 18 -27.87 13.53 48.00
CA ALA A 18 -28.00 12.64 49.14
C ALA A 18 -28.03 11.16 48.69
N LEU A 19 -27.21 10.34 49.36
CA LEU A 19 -27.17 8.88 49.21
C LEU A 19 -28.33 8.27 50.03
N VAL A 20 -29.32 7.71 49.33
CA VAL A 20 -30.29 6.80 49.95
C VAL A 20 -29.77 5.37 49.74
N ALA A 21 -29.34 4.73 50.82
CA ALA A 21 -28.94 3.34 50.85
C ALA A 21 -30.18 2.45 50.90
N CYS A 22 -30.53 1.80 49.78
CA CYS A 22 -31.45 0.66 49.77
C CYS A 22 -30.65 -0.63 49.99
N THR A 23 -30.79 -1.24 51.16
CA THR A 23 -30.27 -2.60 51.45
C THR A 23 -31.15 -3.62 50.77
N ALA A 24 -30.64 -4.26 49.73
CA ALA A 24 -31.26 -5.42 49.07
C ALA A 24 -30.86 -6.72 49.79
N PRO A 25 -31.77 -7.73 49.90
CA PRO A 25 -31.46 -9.01 50.50
C PRO A 25 -30.41 -9.80 49.68
N PRO A 26 -29.60 -10.68 50.30
CA PRO A 26 -28.56 -11.44 49.60
C PRO A 26 -29.18 -12.42 48.60
N PRO A 27 -28.53 -12.56 47.43
CA PRO A 27 -28.98 -13.53 46.40
C PRO A 27 -28.75 -14.96 46.86
N PRO A 28 -29.60 -15.93 46.42
CA PRO A 28 -29.39 -17.34 46.72
C PRO A 28 -28.10 -17.85 46.08
N ALA A 29 -27.44 -18.80 46.74
CA ALA A 29 -26.22 -19.43 46.31
C ALA A 29 -26.34 -20.06 44.91
N PRO A 30 -25.36 -19.91 44.05
CA PRO A 30 -25.41 -20.51 42.73
C PRO A 30 -25.33 -22.04 42.84
N SER A 31 -26.33 -22.73 42.31
CA SER A 31 -26.28 -24.18 42.04
C SER A 31 -25.12 -24.45 41.09
N ALA A 32 -24.31 -25.47 41.41
CA ALA A 32 -23.24 -25.94 40.55
C ALA A 32 -23.82 -26.41 39.19
N GLY A 33 -23.86 -25.48 38.24
CA GLY A 33 -24.20 -25.78 36.84
C GLY A 33 -22.99 -26.39 36.16
N THR A 34 -23.22 -27.50 35.49
CA THR A 34 -22.31 -28.18 34.55
C THR A 34 -21.59 -27.16 33.67
N PRO A 35 -20.26 -27.25 33.45
CA PRO A 35 -19.59 -26.31 32.56
C PRO A 35 -20.20 -26.42 31.16
N ALA A 36 -20.82 -25.35 30.70
CA ALA A 36 -21.23 -25.21 29.34
C ALA A 36 -19.97 -25.26 28.48
N GLN A 37 -19.82 -26.29 27.67
CA GLN A 37 -18.83 -26.35 26.62
C GLN A 37 -19.11 -25.20 25.65
N THR A 38 -18.34 -24.14 25.78
CA THR A 38 -18.25 -23.11 24.77
C THR A 38 -17.64 -23.76 23.53
N SER A 39 -18.52 -24.14 22.59
CA SER A 39 -18.09 -24.49 21.24
C SER A 39 -17.20 -23.35 20.72
N PRO A 40 -16.05 -23.65 20.13
CA PRO A 40 -15.24 -22.60 19.51
C PRO A 40 -16.11 -21.96 18.42
N GLN A 41 -16.49 -20.72 18.65
CA GLN A 41 -17.17 -19.89 17.67
C GLN A 41 -16.26 -19.87 16.45
N GLY A 42 -16.68 -20.50 15.35
CA GLY A 42 -15.88 -20.68 14.16
C GLY A 42 -15.28 -19.33 13.75
N ALA A 43 -13.97 -19.25 13.80
CA ALA A 43 -13.26 -18.10 13.27
C ALA A 43 -13.69 -17.94 11.82
N ALA A 44 -14.42 -16.87 11.51
CA ALA A 44 -14.81 -16.56 10.15
C ALA A 44 -13.54 -16.61 9.29
N SER A 45 -13.50 -17.54 8.35
CA SER A 45 -12.36 -17.71 7.46
C SER A 45 -12.14 -16.38 6.74
N ARG A 46 -10.97 -15.75 6.97
CA ARG A 46 -10.60 -14.54 6.23
C ARG A 46 -10.65 -14.86 4.74
N PRO A 47 -11.17 -13.96 3.89
CA PRO A 47 -11.11 -14.15 2.45
C PRO A 47 -9.66 -14.44 2.04
N GLN A 48 -9.44 -15.56 1.37
CA GLN A 48 -8.12 -15.87 0.84
C GLN A 48 -7.84 -14.99 -0.39
N SER A 49 -6.60 -14.50 -0.51
CA SER A 49 -6.16 -13.81 -1.70
C SER A 49 -6.25 -14.75 -2.91
N GLN A 50 -6.92 -14.29 -3.97
CA GLN A 50 -7.12 -15.08 -5.19
C GLN A 50 -6.16 -14.63 -6.28
N VAL A 51 -5.66 -15.58 -7.07
CA VAL A 51 -4.82 -15.33 -8.24
C VAL A 51 -5.70 -15.34 -9.49
N HIS A 52 -5.76 -14.21 -10.21
CA HIS A 52 -6.56 -14.08 -11.44
C HIS A 52 -5.70 -14.09 -12.71
N GLY A 53 -4.44 -13.66 -12.62
CA GLY A 53 -3.54 -13.58 -13.75
C GLY A 53 -2.14 -14.11 -13.44
N ASP A 54 -1.34 -14.34 -14.48
CA ASP A 54 0.07 -14.71 -14.33
C ASP A 54 0.95 -13.50 -13.91
N LEU A 55 2.20 -13.77 -13.55
CA LEU A 55 3.14 -12.73 -13.14
C LEU A 55 3.36 -11.67 -14.23
N ARG A 56 3.42 -12.08 -15.51
CA ARG A 56 3.61 -11.14 -16.63
C ARG A 56 2.43 -10.19 -16.77
N GLN A 57 1.21 -10.68 -16.54
CA GLN A 57 0.00 -9.84 -16.56
C GLN A 57 0.03 -8.81 -15.42
N VAL A 58 0.45 -9.21 -14.22
CA VAL A 58 0.64 -8.27 -13.10
C VAL A 58 1.72 -7.22 -13.42
N MET A 59 2.86 -7.66 -13.97
CA MET A 59 3.94 -6.76 -14.37
C MET A 59 3.47 -5.74 -15.41
N ARG A 60 2.78 -6.20 -16.48
CA ARG A 60 2.37 -5.34 -17.60
C ARG A 60 1.13 -4.50 -17.30
N GLY A 61 0.20 -5.04 -16.52
CA GLY A 61 -1.08 -4.38 -16.26
C GLY A 61 -1.07 -3.45 -15.05
N ILE A 62 -0.13 -3.63 -14.13
CA ILE A 62 -0.10 -2.87 -12.88
C ILE A 62 1.24 -2.20 -12.66
N LEU A 63 2.34 -2.97 -12.61
CA LEU A 63 3.64 -2.41 -12.23
C LEU A 63 4.22 -1.50 -13.32
N PHE A 64 4.22 -1.94 -14.57
CA PHE A 64 4.77 -1.18 -15.69
C PHE A 64 4.09 0.19 -15.89
N PRO A 65 2.75 0.30 -16.00
CA PRO A 65 2.12 1.60 -16.19
C PRO A 65 2.39 2.55 -15.02
N ASN A 66 2.35 2.07 -13.77
CA ASN A 66 2.59 2.92 -12.61
C ASN A 66 4.07 3.33 -12.47
N SER A 67 5.03 2.45 -12.78
CA SER A 67 6.44 2.85 -12.78
C SER A 67 6.74 3.90 -13.85
N ASN A 68 6.11 3.81 -15.02
CA ASN A 68 6.27 4.82 -16.07
C ASN A 68 5.77 6.20 -15.65
N VAL A 69 4.70 6.29 -14.84
CA VAL A 69 4.27 7.60 -14.30
C VAL A 69 5.35 8.21 -13.41
N VAL A 70 5.97 7.40 -12.54
CA VAL A 70 7.09 7.85 -11.69
C VAL A 70 8.29 8.27 -12.55
N PHE A 71 8.67 7.46 -13.54
CA PHE A 71 9.81 7.76 -14.42
C PHE A 71 9.56 8.95 -15.35
N PHE A 72 8.32 9.24 -15.69
CA PHE A 72 7.98 10.41 -16.52
C PHE A 72 8.38 11.74 -15.84
N ALA A 73 8.37 11.76 -14.51
CA ALA A 73 8.84 12.93 -13.74
C ALA A 73 10.33 13.22 -13.92
N GLN A 74 11.17 12.27 -14.36
CA GLN A 74 12.59 12.50 -14.63
C GLN A 74 12.84 13.52 -15.76
N GLY A 75 11.90 13.63 -16.70
CA GLY A 75 11.99 14.56 -17.83
C GLY A 75 10.91 15.65 -17.84
N ASN A 76 9.99 15.63 -16.88
CA ASN A 76 8.84 16.53 -16.86
C ASN A 76 8.55 16.96 -15.42
N ASP A 77 8.62 18.26 -15.15
CA ASP A 77 8.16 18.78 -13.86
C ASP A 77 6.65 18.58 -13.72
N PRO A 78 6.19 17.80 -12.76
CA PRO A 78 4.77 17.52 -12.58
C PRO A 78 3.93 18.78 -12.30
N ALA A 79 4.53 19.81 -11.72
CA ALA A 79 3.85 21.08 -11.47
C ALA A 79 3.66 21.91 -12.75
N ALA A 80 4.51 21.70 -13.76
CA ALA A 80 4.53 22.48 -15.00
C ALA A 80 3.71 21.84 -16.14
N VAL A 81 3.27 20.59 -16.00
CA VAL A 81 2.47 19.91 -17.03
C VAL A 81 1.06 20.49 -17.07
N PRO A 82 0.63 21.11 -18.19
CA PRO A 82 -0.74 21.61 -18.32
C PRO A 82 -1.73 20.47 -18.29
N LYS A 83 -2.87 20.67 -17.64
CA LYS A 83 -3.97 19.71 -17.70
C LYS A 83 -4.63 19.70 -19.07
N ASP A 84 -4.97 18.52 -19.57
CA ASP A 84 -5.75 18.36 -20.79
C ASP A 84 -7.17 18.89 -20.61
N ALA A 85 -7.79 19.37 -21.69
CA ALA A 85 -9.16 19.89 -21.67
C ALA A 85 -10.17 18.81 -21.20
N ASP A 86 -9.95 17.56 -21.59
CA ASP A 86 -10.63 16.38 -21.07
C ASP A 86 -9.59 15.46 -20.40
N GLY A 87 -9.37 15.69 -19.12
CA GLY A 87 -8.40 14.90 -18.35
C GLY A 87 -8.77 13.43 -18.19
N THR A 88 -10.03 13.04 -18.48
CA THR A 88 -10.47 11.63 -18.38
C THR A 88 -9.94 10.77 -19.52
N THR A 89 -9.59 11.38 -20.64
CA THR A 89 -9.07 10.71 -21.85
C THR A 89 -7.59 10.99 -22.12
N SER A 90 -6.90 11.70 -21.20
CA SER A 90 -5.50 12.03 -21.37
C SER A 90 -4.61 10.80 -21.48
N VAL A 91 -3.77 10.78 -22.53
CA VAL A 91 -2.70 9.78 -22.69
C VAL A 91 -1.46 10.14 -21.89
N ASN A 92 -1.33 11.40 -21.45
CA ASN A 92 -0.28 11.86 -20.56
C ASN A 92 -0.78 11.74 -19.12
N PRO A 93 -0.22 10.85 -18.28
CA PRO A 93 -0.71 10.63 -16.94
C PRO A 93 -0.59 11.89 -16.04
N LEU A 94 0.35 12.78 -16.33
CA LEU A 94 0.49 14.03 -15.57
C LEU A 94 -0.50 15.11 -15.99
N ALA A 95 -1.13 15.00 -17.15
CA ALA A 95 -2.12 15.95 -17.67
C ALA A 95 -3.58 15.53 -17.38
N GLY A 96 -3.79 14.33 -16.82
CA GLY A 96 -5.10 13.79 -16.52
C GLY A 96 -5.81 14.49 -15.35
N VAL A 97 -7.02 14.01 -15.03
CA VAL A 97 -7.84 14.52 -13.90
C VAL A 97 -7.06 14.51 -12.58
N TYR A 98 -6.39 13.39 -12.30
CA TYR A 98 -5.53 13.22 -11.12
C TYR A 98 -4.05 13.41 -11.50
N GLY A 99 -3.77 14.41 -12.34
CA GLY A 99 -2.46 14.66 -12.93
C GLY A 99 -1.47 15.37 -11.99
N GLY A 100 -0.30 15.72 -12.53
CA GLY A 100 0.75 16.39 -11.78
C GLY A 100 1.32 15.49 -10.66
N TRP A 101 1.62 16.10 -9.53
CA TRP A 101 2.15 15.38 -8.38
C TRP A 101 1.23 14.28 -7.85
N GLU A 102 -0.09 14.48 -7.94
CA GLU A 102 -1.08 13.49 -7.51
C GLU A 102 -0.99 12.18 -8.32
N ALA A 103 -0.71 12.28 -9.63
CA ALA A 103 -0.51 11.09 -10.45
C ALA A 103 0.68 10.26 -9.97
N ILE A 104 1.76 10.93 -9.57
CA ILE A 104 2.95 10.26 -9.04
C ILE A 104 2.68 9.66 -7.66
N GLU A 105 2.00 10.37 -6.78
CA GLU A 105 1.58 9.87 -5.46
C GLU A 105 0.75 8.59 -5.61
N ASN A 106 -0.29 8.62 -6.43
CA ASN A 106 -1.18 7.49 -6.67
C ASN A 106 -0.44 6.29 -7.28
N SER A 107 0.42 6.54 -8.26
CA SER A 107 1.21 5.49 -8.91
C SER A 107 2.25 4.89 -7.97
N SER A 108 2.85 5.69 -7.11
CA SER A 108 3.82 5.22 -6.11
C SER A 108 3.16 4.31 -5.06
N ILE A 109 1.97 4.66 -4.58
CA ILE A 109 1.17 3.80 -3.70
C ILE A 109 0.76 2.52 -4.44
N ALA A 110 0.32 2.62 -5.70
CA ALA A 110 -0.03 1.45 -6.49
C ALA A 110 1.13 0.46 -6.63
N LEU A 111 2.38 0.94 -6.79
CA LEU A 111 3.58 0.11 -6.82
C LEU A 111 3.84 -0.58 -5.49
N ALA A 112 3.77 0.16 -4.38
CA ALA A 112 3.99 -0.39 -3.03
C ALA A 112 2.94 -1.46 -2.68
N GLU A 113 1.66 -1.21 -2.98
CA GLU A 113 0.56 -2.16 -2.77
C GLU A 113 0.65 -3.37 -3.71
N ALA A 114 1.01 -3.15 -4.99
CA ALA A 114 1.15 -4.21 -5.97
C ALA A 114 2.29 -5.20 -5.62
N ALA A 115 3.26 -4.81 -4.79
CA ALA A 115 4.26 -5.72 -4.26
C ALA A 115 3.63 -6.93 -3.54
N ASN A 116 2.45 -6.75 -2.92
CA ASN A 116 1.72 -7.84 -2.28
C ASN A 116 1.24 -8.90 -3.29
N LEU A 117 0.95 -8.49 -4.52
CA LEU A 117 0.50 -9.39 -5.58
C LEU A 117 1.59 -10.36 -6.02
N LEU A 118 2.87 -10.03 -5.80
CA LEU A 118 4.02 -10.85 -6.22
C LEU A 118 4.28 -12.04 -5.28
N THR A 119 3.61 -12.06 -4.12
CA THR A 119 3.80 -13.09 -3.09
C THR A 119 2.56 -13.95 -2.86
N ILE A 120 1.46 -13.71 -3.60
CA ILE A 120 0.24 -14.50 -3.45
C ILE A 120 0.52 -15.96 -3.83
N PRO A 121 0.27 -16.92 -2.92
CA PRO A 121 0.46 -18.34 -3.20
C PRO A 121 -0.32 -18.79 -4.44
N GLY A 122 0.28 -19.65 -5.26
CA GLY A 122 -0.35 -20.17 -6.47
C GLY A 122 -0.19 -19.28 -7.71
N ARG A 123 0.47 -18.12 -7.61
CA ARG A 123 0.78 -17.31 -8.80
C ARG A 123 1.79 -18.03 -9.67
N MET A 124 1.50 -18.08 -10.96
CA MET A 124 2.36 -18.69 -11.97
C MET A 124 3.08 -17.63 -12.79
N CYS A 125 4.24 -17.97 -13.30
CA CYS A 125 4.93 -17.23 -14.34
C CYS A 125 4.34 -17.58 -15.71
N ALA A 126 4.56 -16.73 -16.71
CA ALA A 126 4.01 -16.92 -18.06
C ALA A 126 4.42 -18.22 -18.75
N ASN A 127 5.51 -18.86 -18.29
CA ASN A 127 5.98 -20.16 -18.75
C ASN A 127 5.40 -21.35 -17.97
N GLY A 128 4.40 -21.12 -17.12
CA GLY A 128 3.73 -22.16 -16.32
C GLY A 128 4.51 -22.62 -15.08
N LYS A 129 5.68 -22.02 -14.78
CA LYS A 129 6.40 -22.31 -13.53
C LYS A 129 5.81 -21.50 -12.37
N PRO A 130 5.82 -22.04 -11.14
CA PRO A 130 5.38 -21.26 -9.99
C PRO A 130 6.34 -20.10 -9.72
N VAL A 131 5.78 -18.96 -9.30
CA VAL A 131 6.60 -17.86 -8.77
C VAL A 131 7.32 -18.36 -7.51
N PRO A 132 8.65 -18.11 -7.37
CA PRO A 132 9.42 -18.56 -6.22
C PRO A 132 9.17 -17.68 -4.98
N GLY A 133 7.90 -17.43 -4.68
CA GLY A 133 7.43 -16.46 -3.70
C GLY A 133 7.92 -16.67 -2.27
N GLN A 134 8.40 -17.87 -1.94
CA GLN A 134 8.93 -18.21 -0.61
C GLN A 134 10.46 -18.12 -0.53
N SER A 135 11.16 -17.88 -1.65
CA SER A 135 12.61 -17.75 -1.59
C SER A 135 13.02 -16.41 -0.95
N ALA A 136 14.12 -16.44 -0.18
CA ALA A 136 14.55 -15.27 0.59
C ALA A 136 14.91 -14.06 -0.29
N ASP A 137 15.51 -14.30 -1.46
CA ASP A 137 15.85 -13.25 -2.41
C ASP A 137 14.59 -12.66 -3.09
N TRP A 138 13.60 -13.49 -3.43
CA TRP A 138 12.32 -12.99 -3.92
C TRP A 138 11.66 -12.07 -2.91
N GLN A 139 11.58 -12.48 -1.64
CA GLN A 139 11.03 -11.66 -0.58
C GLN A 139 11.79 -10.34 -0.41
N ARG A 140 13.13 -10.38 -0.50
CA ARG A 140 13.96 -9.18 -0.45
C ARG A 140 13.67 -8.23 -1.61
N PHE A 141 13.54 -8.73 -2.85
CA PHE A 141 13.21 -7.90 -4.00
C PHE A 141 11.79 -7.30 -3.90
N VAL A 142 10.83 -8.08 -3.43
CA VAL A 142 9.47 -7.58 -3.19
C VAL A 142 9.45 -6.49 -2.12
N GLN A 143 10.25 -6.66 -1.06
CA GLN A 143 10.39 -5.60 -0.05
C GLN A 143 11.08 -4.37 -0.64
N GLY A 144 12.13 -4.53 -1.44
CA GLY A 144 12.79 -3.43 -2.13
C GLY A 144 11.83 -2.62 -3.02
N LEU A 145 10.96 -3.29 -3.77
CA LEU A 145 9.92 -2.62 -4.55
C LEU A 145 8.95 -1.83 -3.67
N ARG A 146 8.52 -2.39 -2.54
CA ARG A 146 7.62 -1.71 -1.59
C ARG A 146 8.27 -0.46 -1.02
N ASP A 147 9.51 -0.59 -0.60
CA ASP A 147 10.28 0.52 -0.01
C ASP A 147 10.53 1.64 -1.03
N ALA A 148 10.87 1.27 -2.27
CA ALA A 148 11.05 2.22 -3.38
C ALA A 148 9.74 2.93 -3.75
N GLY A 149 8.62 2.21 -3.80
CA GLY A 149 7.29 2.82 -3.99
C GLY A 149 6.96 3.82 -2.90
N MET A 150 7.20 3.48 -1.64
CA MET A 150 6.96 4.38 -0.50
C MET A 150 7.94 5.57 -0.47
N ALA A 151 9.19 5.40 -0.94
CA ALA A 151 10.13 6.51 -1.10
C ALA A 151 9.65 7.49 -2.17
N SER A 152 9.20 6.97 -3.33
CA SER A 152 8.61 7.79 -4.40
C SER A 152 7.36 8.54 -3.94
N TYR A 153 6.50 7.89 -3.14
CA TYR A 153 5.32 8.54 -2.57
C TYR A 153 5.69 9.74 -1.68
N LYS A 154 6.65 9.56 -0.77
CA LYS A 154 7.11 10.64 0.11
C LYS A 154 7.77 11.78 -0.67
N ALA A 155 8.55 11.45 -1.70
CA ALA A 155 9.16 12.43 -2.58
C ALA A 155 8.09 13.25 -3.31
N ALA A 156 7.08 12.61 -3.88
CA ALA A 156 5.96 13.27 -4.56
C ALA A 156 5.17 14.20 -3.61
N GLN A 157 4.91 13.76 -2.38
CA GLN A 157 4.25 14.59 -1.36
C GLN A 157 5.06 15.86 -1.01
N SER A 158 6.39 15.76 -1.04
CA SER A 158 7.24 16.94 -0.78
C SER A 158 7.28 17.94 -1.94
N LYS A 159 6.85 17.52 -3.15
CA LYS A 159 6.89 18.28 -4.41
C LYS A 159 8.28 18.81 -4.72
N ASP A 160 9.30 18.09 -4.33
CA ASP A 160 10.71 18.38 -4.47
C ASP A 160 11.27 17.51 -5.61
N MET A 161 11.71 18.15 -6.69
CA MET A 161 12.18 17.45 -7.88
C MET A 161 13.48 16.68 -7.63
N ASP A 162 14.39 17.18 -6.82
CA ASP A 162 15.65 16.47 -6.53
C ASP A 162 15.37 15.16 -5.79
N LYS A 163 14.49 15.21 -4.77
CA LYS A 163 14.04 14.00 -4.07
C LYS A 163 13.27 13.04 -4.98
N MET A 164 12.53 13.58 -5.95
CA MET A 164 11.79 12.76 -6.89
C MET A 164 12.72 12.03 -7.85
N LEU A 165 13.78 12.68 -8.32
CA LEU A 165 14.82 12.05 -9.15
C LEU A 165 15.52 10.92 -8.39
N ASP A 166 15.96 11.17 -7.16
CA ASP A 166 16.58 10.16 -6.29
C ASP A 166 15.65 8.97 -6.05
N ALA A 167 14.35 9.24 -5.86
CA ALA A 167 13.36 8.18 -5.65
C ALA A 167 13.09 7.38 -6.94
N ALA A 168 13.09 8.02 -8.11
CA ALA A 168 12.97 7.34 -9.40
C ALA A 168 14.17 6.42 -9.68
N ASP A 169 15.38 6.86 -9.35
CA ASP A 169 16.58 6.01 -9.44
C ASP A 169 16.52 4.82 -8.48
N THR A 170 16.04 5.05 -7.25
CA THR A 170 15.80 3.98 -6.28
C THR A 170 14.80 2.96 -6.81
N LEU A 171 13.72 3.40 -7.42
CA LEU A 171 12.71 2.52 -8.03
C LEU A 171 13.29 1.74 -9.22
N THR A 172 14.10 2.40 -10.07
CA THR A 172 14.80 1.75 -11.19
C THR A 172 15.67 0.60 -10.69
N ASN A 173 16.46 0.84 -9.65
CA ASN A 173 17.34 -0.16 -9.06
C ASN A 173 16.55 -1.33 -8.47
N ALA A 174 15.46 -1.06 -7.73
CA ALA A 174 14.60 -2.11 -7.18
C ALA A 174 13.98 -3.01 -8.27
N CYS A 175 13.59 -2.43 -9.40
CA CYS A 175 13.11 -3.19 -10.56
C CYS A 175 14.23 -4.03 -11.19
N SER A 176 15.39 -3.43 -11.44
CA SER A 176 16.53 -4.07 -12.12
C SER A 176 17.09 -5.24 -11.34
N GLU A 177 17.27 -5.11 -10.03
CA GLU A 177 17.80 -6.18 -9.18
C GLU A 177 17.00 -7.49 -9.30
N CYS A 178 15.67 -7.40 -9.28
CA CYS A 178 14.80 -8.56 -9.45
C CYS A 178 14.85 -9.09 -10.90
N HIS A 179 14.76 -8.19 -11.88
CA HIS A 179 14.76 -8.52 -13.29
C HIS A 179 16.07 -9.19 -13.72
N ASP A 180 17.21 -8.73 -13.23
CA ASP A 180 18.52 -9.34 -13.52
C ASP A 180 18.57 -10.80 -13.12
N VAL A 181 17.94 -11.17 -12.00
CA VAL A 181 17.92 -12.55 -11.52
C VAL A 181 16.87 -13.39 -12.25
N TYR A 182 15.64 -12.88 -12.37
CA TYR A 182 14.47 -13.68 -12.72
C TYR A 182 13.93 -13.43 -14.13
N ARG A 183 14.37 -12.37 -14.82
CA ARG A 183 13.96 -12.05 -16.19
C ARG A 183 15.14 -12.03 -17.17
N GLU A 184 16.13 -11.12 -16.98
CA GLU A 184 17.17 -10.88 -17.97
C GLU A 184 18.13 -12.06 -18.15
N LYS A 185 18.59 -12.65 -17.06
CA LYS A 185 19.45 -13.83 -17.14
C LYS A 185 18.77 -15.06 -17.75
N SER A 186 17.45 -15.01 -17.90
CA SER A 186 16.71 -16.09 -18.57
C SER A 186 17.10 -16.25 -20.03
N GLU A 187 17.42 -15.17 -20.75
CA GLU A 187 17.83 -15.25 -22.16
C GLU A 187 19.11 -16.06 -22.36
N GLN A 188 20.07 -15.93 -21.43
CA GLN A 188 21.31 -16.68 -21.43
C GLN A 188 21.12 -18.17 -21.04
N ARG A 189 19.98 -18.51 -20.40
CA ARG A 189 19.69 -19.85 -19.88
C ARG A 189 18.53 -20.56 -20.59
N GLY A 190 18.08 -20.06 -21.74
CA GLY A 190 16.99 -20.68 -22.51
C GLY A 190 15.74 -19.81 -22.68
N GLY A 191 15.87 -18.49 -22.55
CA GLY A 191 14.80 -17.53 -22.82
C GLY A 191 13.63 -17.64 -21.85
N ASP A 192 12.41 -17.51 -22.36
CA ASP A 192 11.18 -17.51 -21.55
C ASP A 192 11.03 -18.77 -20.68
N ALA A 193 11.56 -19.91 -21.11
CA ALA A 193 11.52 -21.15 -20.33
C ALA A 193 12.31 -21.07 -19.01
N ALA A 194 13.30 -20.19 -18.92
CA ALA A 194 14.11 -20.01 -17.71
C ALA A 194 13.62 -18.88 -16.80
N ARG A 195 12.60 -18.13 -17.19
CA ARG A 195 12.01 -17.08 -16.32
C ARG A 195 11.51 -17.67 -15.01
N CYS A 196 11.56 -16.90 -13.95
CA CYS A 196 11.20 -17.32 -12.58
C CYS A 196 12.08 -18.44 -12.00
N THR A 197 13.21 -18.76 -12.62
CA THR A 197 14.22 -19.67 -12.08
C THR A 197 15.55 -18.93 -11.94
N LYS A 198 16.38 -19.43 -11.04
CA LYS A 198 17.77 -18.95 -10.88
C LYS A 198 18.70 -19.71 -11.81
#